data_4d00a7f8ec069b290527bde815e6b958
#
_entry.id   4d00a7f8ec069b290527bde815e6b958
#
_cell.length_a   1.000
_cell.length_b   1.000
_cell.length_c   1.000
_cell.angle_alpha   90.00
_cell.angle_beta   90.00
_cell.angle_gamma   90.00
#
_symmetry.space_group_name_H-M   'P 1'
#
loop_
_entity.id
_entity.type
_entity.pdbx_description
1 polymer ?
#
loop_
_entity_poly.entity_id
_entity_poly.type
_entity_poly.pdbx_seq_one_letter_code
_entity_poly.pdbx_strand_id
1 'polypeptide(L)'
;IRAEAGAELGQDPELDKTINALRDRVGFNHHLTTNPIEDPKLVAEYPTIKGPNANLIREIRRERRVELMAEGYRYHDLMRWACGIRLNQPKLGIIPDKATSENDLNGYNTKDYESIKSGLGFVDGAIDVYTKRMTNPVPNFIDPKNYLFSIPTNQIGLNPNLKQNPGWD
;
A
#
# COMPACT_ATOMS: atom_id res chain seq x y z
N ILE A 1 8.81 -9.69 -8.52
CA ILE A 1 8.89 -11.01 -7.84
C ILE A 1 10.35 -11.48 -7.75
N ARG A 2 11.09 -11.64 -8.89
CA ARG A 2 12.47 -12.17 -8.88
C ARG A 2 13.40 -11.34 -8.00
N ALA A 3 13.44 -10.01 -8.19
CA ALA A 3 14.26 -9.11 -7.38
C ALA A 3 13.94 -9.21 -5.87
N GLU A 4 12.65 -9.29 -5.52
CA GLU A 4 12.21 -9.42 -4.14
C GLU A 4 12.68 -10.75 -3.53
N ALA A 5 12.50 -11.86 -4.26
CA ALA A 5 12.95 -13.17 -3.80
C ALA A 5 14.47 -13.22 -3.58
N GLY A 6 15.27 -12.66 -4.50
CA GLY A 6 16.70 -12.55 -4.34
C GLY A 6 17.09 -11.76 -3.09
N ALA A 7 16.52 -10.57 -2.92
CA ALA A 7 16.80 -9.72 -1.77
C ALA A 7 16.38 -10.36 -0.42
N GLU A 8 15.23 -11.03 -0.36
CA GLU A 8 14.73 -11.71 0.84
C GLU A 8 15.60 -12.93 1.20
N LEU A 9 16.13 -13.63 0.21
CA LEU A 9 17.02 -14.80 0.40
C LEU A 9 18.49 -14.39 0.62
N GLY A 10 18.84 -13.11 0.57
CA GLY A 10 20.22 -12.66 0.62
C GLY A 10 21.05 -13.05 -0.61
N GLN A 11 20.38 -13.31 -1.73
CA GLN A 11 20.99 -13.63 -3.02
C GLN A 11 20.99 -12.39 -3.93
N ASP A 12 21.66 -12.48 -5.07
CA ASP A 12 21.67 -11.42 -6.06
C ASP A 12 20.24 -11.16 -6.59
N PRO A 13 19.69 -9.95 -6.41
CA PRO A 13 18.35 -9.58 -6.90
C PRO A 13 18.31 -9.35 -8.42
N GLU A 14 19.46 -9.42 -9.11
CA GLU A 14 19.64 -9.16 -10.54
C GLU A 14 18.97 -7.86 -10.99
N LEU A 15 19.27 -6.75 -10.30
CA LEU A 15 18.60 -5.46 -10.45
C LEU A 15 18.58 -4.98 -11.90
N ASP A 16 19.67 -5.16 -12.64
CA ASP A 16 19.75 -4.71 -14.04
C ASP A 16 18.84 -5.48 -14.99
N LYS A 17 18.54 -6.75 -14.65
CA LYS A 17 17.60 -7.59 -15.41
C LYS A 17 16.16 -7.51 -14.90
N THR A 18 15.94 -6.82 -13.78
CA THR A 18 14.65 -6.75 -13.10
C THR A 18 14.19 -5.30 -12.96
N ILE A 19 14.45 -4.64 -11.86
CA ILE A 19 13.97 -3.28 -11.56
C ILE A 19 14.56 -2.25 -12.50
N ASN A 20 15.87 -2.28 -12.76
CA ASN A 20 16.50 -1.29 -13.62
C ASN A 20 16.06 -1.42 -15.07
N ALA A 21 15.84 -2.64 -15.56
CA ALA A 21 15.25 -2.84 -16.90
C ALA A 21 13.84 -2.24 -17.04
N LEU A 22 13.02 -2.25 -15.98
CA LEU A 22 11.72 -1.57 -15.98
C LEU A 22 11.88 -0.05 -16.03
N ARG A 23 12.84 0.50 -15.26
CA ARG A 23 13.16 1.93 -15.24
C ARG A 23 13.68 2.42 -16.58
N ASP A 24 14.58 1.67 -17.21
CA ASP A 24 15.12 1.96 -18.54
C ASP A 24 14.02 2.01 -19.60
N ARG A 25 13.05 1.09 -19.54
CA ARG A 25 11.91 1.05 -20.46
C ARG A 25 11.13 2.37 -20.51
N VAL A 26 11.04 3.08 -19.39
CA VAL A 26 10.32 4.35 -19.29
C VAL A 26 11.25 5.57 -19.31
N GLY A 27 12.53 5.38 -19.59
CA GLY A 27 13.53 6.45 -19.66
C GLY A 27 13.93 7.02 -18.30
N PHE A 28 13.74 6.27 -17.22
CA PHE A 28 14.10 6.70 -15.88
C PHE A 28 15.54 6.28 -15.56
N ASN A 29 16.46 7.22 -15.66
CA ASN A 29 17.91 6.96 -15.56
C ASN A 29 18.44 6.74 -14.12
N HIS A 30 17.58 6.82 -13.11
CA HIS A 30 17.99 6.58 -11.72
C HIS A 30 17.85 5.11 -11.37
N HIS A 31 18.95 4.38 -11.46
CA HIS A 31 18.99 2.94 -11.19
C HIS A 31 19.01 2.64 -9.68
N LEU A 32 18.29 1.59 -9.31
CA LEU A 32 18.31 1.03 -7.97
C LEU A 32 19.63 0.28 -7.75
N THR A 33 20.27 0.51 -6.61
CA THR A 33 21.49 -0.19 -6.18
C THR A 33 21.15 -1.24 -5.13
N THR A 34 22.08 -2.15 -4.87
CA THR A 34 21.92 -3.19 -3.83
C THR A 34 21.93 -2.62 -2.40
N ASN A 35 22.41 -1.40 -2.21
CA ASN A 35 22.43 -0.71 -0.92
C ASN A 35 21.85 0.71 -1.06
N PRO A 36 20.53 0.86 -1.25
CA PRO A 36 19.91 2.17 -1.38
C PRO A 36 19.87 2.90 -0.04
N ILE A 37 19.86 4.22 -0.13
CA ILE A 37 19.70 5.10 1.05
C ILE A 37 18.33 4.82 1.68
N GLU A 38 18.28 4.84 3.01
CA GLU A 38 17.04 4.65 3.75
C GLU A 38 16.04 5.79 3.46
N ASP A 39 14.83 5.41 3.08
CA ASP A 39 13.69 6.34 2.96
C ASP A 39 12.79 6.20 4.21
N PRO A 40 12.69 7.26 5.06
CA PRO A 40 11.88 7.22 6.28
C PRO A 40 10.40 6.93 6.01
N LYS A 41 9.86 7.30 4.84
CA LYS A 41 8.47 6.99 4.46
C LYS A 41 8.30 5.50 4.21
N LEU A 42 9.28 4.86 3.58
CA LEU A 42 9.25 3.42 3.36
C LEU A 42 9.49 2.64 4.66
N VAL A 43 10.30 3.16 5.57
CA VAL A 43 10.45 2.58 6.92
C VAL A 43 9.11 2.61 7.65
N ALA A 44 8.41 3.74 7.63
CA ALA A 44 7.08 3.86 8.23
C ALA A 44 6.02 2.98 7.52
N GLU A 45 6.16 2.78 6.21
CA GLU A 45 5.25 1.93 5.44
C GLU A 45 5.47 0.44 5.72
N TYR A 46 6.71 0.00 5.92
CA TYR A 46 7.10 -1.39 6.12
C TYR A 46 7.98 -1.56 7.37
N PRO A 47 7.44 -1.31 8.58
CA PRO A 47 8.23 -1.28 9.81
C PRO A 47 8.76 -2.66 10.23
N THR A 48 8.15 -3.73 9.73
CA THR A 48 8.51 -5.12 10.06
C THR A 48 9.73 -5.61 9.31
N ILE A 49 10.12 -4.96 8.21
CA ILE A 49 11.32 -5.36 7.44
C ILE A 49 12.57 -4.95 8.18
N LYS A 50 13.43 -5.92 8.48
CA LYS A 50 14.70 -5.73 9.18
C LYS A 50 15.82 -6.50 8.48
N GLY A 51 17.06 -6.21 8.86
CA GLY A 51 18.23 -6.90 8.32
C GLY A 51 18.98 -6.09 7.26
N PRO A 52 20.07 -6.64 6.72
CA PRO A 52 20.99 -5.92 5.84
C PRO A 52 20.34 -5.45 4.52
N ASN A 53 19.38 -6.20 4.00
CA ASN A 53 18.69 -5.87 2.76
C ASN A 53 17.38 -5.10 2.96
N ALA A 54 17.11 -4.60 4.18
CA ALA A 54 15.83 -3.98 4.51
C ALA A 54 15.46 -2.81 3.58
N ASN A 55 16.39 -1.91 3.31
CA ASN A 55 16.15 -0.76 2.44
C ASN A 55 15.93 -1.19 0.99
N LEU A 56 16.68 -2.17 0.52
CA LEU A 56 16.53 -2.74 -0.82
C LEU A 56 15.15 -3.38 -0.99
N ILE A 57 14.71 -4.19 -0.03
CA ILE A 57 13.38 -4.84 -0.05
C ILE A 57 12.27 -3.79 -0.07
N ARG A 58 12.39 -2.73 0.74
CA ARG A 58 11.43 -1.62 0.76
C ARG A 58 11.32 -0.91 -0.59
N GLU A 59 12.46 -0.64 -1.22
CA GLU A 59 12.50 -0.04 -2.57
C GLU A 59 11.89 -0.95 -3.63
N ILE A 60 12.19 -2.24 -3.63
CA ILE A 60 11.60 -3.22 -4.55
C ILE A 60 10.08 -3.28 -4.36
N ARG A 61 9.59 -3.23 -3.12
CA ARG A 61 8.14 -3.20 -2.83
C ARG A 61 7.48 -1.90 -3.28
N ARG A 62 8.19 -0.77 -3.18
CA ARG A 62 7.73 0.50 -3.75
C ARG A 62 7.60 0.41 -5.27
N GLU A 63 8.64 -0.08 -5.95
CA GLU A 63 8.63 -0.26 -7.40
C GLU A 63 7.48 -1.16 -7.84
N ARG A 64 7.29 -2.30 -7.19
CA ARG A 64 6.18 -3.21 -7.45
C ARG A 64 4.82 -2.52 -7.30
N ARG A 65 4.65 -1.68 -6.27
CA ARG A 65 3.41 -0.94 -6.06
C ARG A 65 3.13 0.04 -7.19
N VAL A 66 4.15 0.69 -7.71
CA VAL A 66 4.03 1.67 -8.81
C VAL A 66 3.73 0.96 -10.13
N GLU A 67 4.52 -0.06 -10.48
CA GLU A 67 4.39 -0.80 -11.73
C GLU A 67 3.06 -1.54 -11.86
N LEU A 68 2.55 -2.12 -10.78
CA LEU A 68 1.33 -2.91 -10.79
C LEU A 68 0.11 -2.12 -10.25
N MET A 69 0.17 -0.79 -10.32
CA MET A 69 -0.94 0.05 -9.91
C MET A 69 -2.19 -0.26 -10.75
N ALA A 70 -3.33 -0.42 -10.07
CA ALA A 70 -4.63 -0.77 -10.65
C ALA A 70 -4.75 -2.18 -11.25
N GLU A 71 -3.73 -3.05 -11.12
CA GLU A 71 -3.78 -4.45 -11.58
C GLU A 71 -4.35 -5.44 -10.55
N GLY A 72 -4.84 -4.96 -9.40
CA GLY A 72 -5.48 -5.79 -8.38
C GLY A 72 -4.53 -6.51 -7.42
N TYR A 73 -3.21 -6.39 -7.57
CA TYR A 73 -2.23 -7.13 -6.75
C TYR A 73 -2.03 -6.55 -5.34
N ARG A 74 -2.37 -5.28 -5.11
CA ARG A 74 -2.02 -4.58 -3.86
C ARG A 74 -2.55 -5.25 -2.60
N TYR A 75 -3.79 -5.75 -2.62
CA TYR A 75 -4.39 -6.44 -1.48
C TYR A 75 -3.59 -7.70 -1.12
N HIS A 76 -3.30 -8.54 -2.10
CA HIS A 76 -2.52 -9.76 -1.91
C HIS A 76 -1.10 -9.49 -1.41
N ASP A 77 -0.47 -8.44 -1.92
CA ASP A 77 0.85 -8.01 -1.45
C ASP A 77 0.82 -7.58 0.02
N LEU A 78 -0.18 -6.81 0.44
CA LEU A 78 -0.32 -6.41 1.85
C LEU A 78 -0.56 -7.61 2.77
N MET A 79 -1.31 -8.61 2.31
CA MET A 79 -1.55 -9.84 3.08
C MET A 79 -0.26 -10.66 3.23
N ARG A 80 0.43 -10.97 2.14
CA ARG A 80 1.65 -11.79 2.17
C ARG A 80 2.84 -11.10 2.87
N TRP A 81 2.84 -9.76 2.93
CA TRP A 81 3.85 -8.98 3.64
C TRP A 81 3.50 -8.70 5.12
N ALA A 82 2.40 -9.24 5.62
CA ALA A 82 1.86 -8.92 6.95
C ALA A 82 1.72 -7.40 7.19
N CYS A 83 1.26 -6.67 6.17
CA CYS A 83 1.07 -5.22 6.19
C CYS A 83 -0.41 -4.83 6.05
N GLY A 84 -1.34 -5.71 6.39
CA GLY A 84 -2.79 -5.51 6.26
C GLY A 84 -3.31 -4.30 7.03
N ILE A 85 -2.67 -3.93 8.13
CA ILE A 85 -2.98 -2.73 8.92
C ILE A 85 -2.92 -1.44 8.08
N ARG A 86 -2.20 -1.45 6.95
CA ARG A 86 -2.14 -0.33 6.00
C ARG A 86 -3.47 -0.04 5.31
N LEU A 87 -4.39 -0.99 5.32
CA LEU A 87 -5.75 -0.79 4.81
C LEU A 87 -6.54 0.22 5.66
N ASN A 88 -6.21 0.34 6.95
CA ASN A 88 -6.84 1.28 7.87
C ASN A 88 -6.42 2.74 7.63
N GLN A 89 -5.43 2.98 6.78
CA GLN A 89 -5.01 4.34 6.46
C GLN A 89 -6.08 5.03 5.60
N PRO A 90 -6.40 6.29 5.89
CA PRO A 90 -7.33 7.07 5.07
C PRO A 90 -6.81 7.18 3.63
N LYS A 91 -7.71 7.12 2.66
CA LYS A 91 -7.41 7.28 1.24
C LYS A 91 -7.60 8.75 0.88
N LEU A 92 -6.55 9.52 1.09
CA LEU A 92 -6.57 10.95 0.89
C LEU A 92 -6.34 11.31 -0.60
N GLY A 93 -7.07 12.30 -1.05
CA GLY A 93 -6.91 12.91 -2.36
C GLY A 93 -5.92 14.08 -2.34
N ILE A 94 -6.14 15.05 -3.21
CA ILE A 94 -5.33 16.26 -3.30
C ILE A 94 -5.50 17.15 -2.06
N ILE A 95 -4.53 18.04 -1.84
CA ILE A 95 -4.60 19.13 -0.86
C ILE A 95 -4.94 20.41 -1.66
N PRO A 96 -6.20 20.86 -1.66
CA PRO A 96 -6.64 21.94 -2.55
C PRO A 96 -5.99 23.30 -2.26
N ASP A 97 -5.73 23.58 -0.98
CA ASP A 97 -5.12 24.85 -0.55
C ASP A 97 -3.67 25.02 -1.06
N LYS A 98 -3.07 23.96 -1.62
CA LYS A 98 -1.77 24.01 -2.30
C LYS A 98 -1.88 24.16 -3.82
N ALA A 99 -3.08 24.09 -4.36
CA ALA A 99 -3.31 24.40 -5.77
C ALA A 99 -3.18 25.93 -5.95
N THR A 100 -2.17 26.37 -6.70
CA THR A 100 -1.82 27.78 -6.86
C THR A 100 -2.37 28.40 -8.14
N SER A 101 -2.94 27.58 -9.01
CA SER A 101 -3.49 28.01 -10.30
C SER A 101 -4.66 27.14 -10.76
N GLU A 102 -5.47 27.66 -11.70
CA GLU A 102 -6.51 26.88 -12.36
C GLU A 102 -5.95 25.63 -13.10
N ASN A 103 -4.69 25.69 -13.55
CA ASN A 103 -4.01 24.56 -14.19
C ASN A 103 -3.75 23.41 -13.22
N ASP A 104 -3.52 23.69 -11.93
CA ASP A 104 -3.32 22.69 -10.91
C ASP A 104 -4.61 21.90 -10.61
N LEU A 105 -5.75 22.45 -10.92
CA LEU A 105 -7.08 21.85 -10.76
C LEU A 105 -7.56 21.13 -12.02
N ASN A 106 -6.71 20.97 -13.03
CA ASN A 106 -6.99 20.26 -14.28
C ASN A 106 -8.32 20.70 -14.94
N GLY A 107 -8.53 22.02 -15.03
CA GLY A 107 -9.71 22.64 -15.66
C GLY A 107 -10.93 22.79 -14.76
N TYR A 108 -10.87 22.42 -13.50
CA TYR A 108 -11.91 22.77 -12.53
C TYR A 108 -11.81 24.24 -12.16
N ASN A 109 -12.93 24.95 -12.26
CA ASN A 109 -12.99 26.35 -11.84
C ASN A 109 -13.21 26.46 -10.31
N THR A 110 -13.02 27.66 -9.76
CA THR A 110 -13.16 27.91 -8.32
C THR A 110 -14.56 27.61 -7.76
N LYS A 111 -15.62 27.70 -8.58
CA LYS A 111 -16.99 27.37 -8.16
C LYS A 111 -17.17 25.86 -8.03
N ASP A 112 -16.62 25.09 -8.96
CA ASP A 112 -16.63 23.63 -8.89
C ASP A 112 -15.82 23.16 -7.69
N TYR A 113 -14.72 23.82 -7.39
CA TYR A 113 -13.89 23.55 -6.21
C TYR A 113 -14.67 23.76 -4.90
N GLU A 114 -15.38 24.87 -4.71
CA GLU A 114 -16.19 25.11 -3.51
C GLU A 114 -17.35 24.10 -3.39
N SER A 115 -17.96 23.71 -4.49
CA SER A 115 -18.98 22.66 -4.53
C SER A 115 -18.41 21.31 -4.10
N ILE A 116 -17.23 20.93 -4.60
CA ILE A 116 -16.51 19.71 -4.21
C ILE A 116 -16.15 19.77 -2.72
N LYS A 117 -15.61 20.89 -2.24
CA LYS A 117 -15.24 21.12 -0.85
C LYS A 117 -16.43 20.95 0.11
N SER A 118 -17.60 21.44 -0.25
CA SER A 118 -18.81 21.32 0.56
C SER A 118 -19.35 19.88 0.63
N GLY A 119 -19.09 19.07 -0.40
CA GLY A 119 -19.57 17.69 -0.53
C GLY A 119 -18.64 16.61 0.01
N LEU A 120 -17.37 16.93 0.28
CA LEU A 120 -16.35 15.97 0.71
C LEU A 120 -15.84 16.28 2.12
N GLY A 121 -15.32 15.24 2.82
CA GLY A 121 -14.59 15.40 4.07
C GLY A 121 -13.15 15.86 3.82
N PHE A 122 -12.51 16.37 4.88
CA PHE A 122 -11.09 16.74 4.87
C PHE A 122 -10.39 16.09 6.05
N VAL A 123 -9.17 15.61 5.82
CA VAL A 123 -8.25 15.11 6.83
C VAL A 123 -6.89 15.75 6.56
N ASP A 124 -6.36 16.48 7.53
CA ASP A 124 -5.08 17.19 7.42
C ASP A 124 -4.98 18.09 6.15
N GLY A 125 -6.10 18.73 5.79
CA GLY A 125 -6.19 19.58 4.60
C GLY A 125 -6.34 18.82 3.27
N ALA A 126 -6.20 17.51 3.25
CA ALA A 126 -6.42 16.69 2.06
C ALA A 126 -7.88 16.25 1.93
N ILE A 127 -8.37 16.14 0.70
CA ILE A 127 -9.72 15.64 0.44
C ILE A 127 -9.82 14.17 0.87
N ASP A 128 -10.78 13.86 1.72
CA ASP A 128 -11.19 12.50 2.03
C ASP A 128 -12.41 12.12 1.17
N VAL A 129 -12.15 11.36 0.12
CA VAL A 129 -13.18 10.98 -0.86
C VAL A 129 -14.18 9.95 -0.34
N TYR A 130 -13.92 9.33 0.81
CA TYR A 130 -14.72 8.21 1.31
C TYR A 130 -15.61 8.56 2.50
N THR A 131 -15.14 9.39 3.44
CA THR A 131 -15.76 9.56 4.77
C THR A 131 -17.23 10.00 4.72
N LYS A 132 -17.61 10.88 3.80
CA LYS A 132 -19.00 11.33 3.67
C LYS A 132 -19.88 10.44 2.76
N ARG A 133 -19.28 9.55 1.98
CA ARG A 133 -19.99 8.75 0.97
C ARG A 133 -20.23 7.31 1.37
N MET A 134 -19.54 6.82 2.38
CA MET A 134 -19.62 5.42 2.82
C MET A 134 -20.05 5.33 4.27
N THR A 135 -20.93 4.39 4.58
CA THR A 135 -21.40 4.11 5.95
C THR A 135 -20.28 3.61 6.85
N ASN A 136 -19.28 2.93 6.27
CA ASN A 136 -18.03 2.50 6.92
C ASN A 136 -16.85 2.87 6.02
N PRO A 137 -16.39 4.14 6.06
CA PRO A 137 -15.43 4.67 5.10
C PRO A 137 -14.00 4.15 5.29
N VAL A 138 -13.65 3.66 6.48
CA VAL A 138 -12.33 3.18 6.79
C VAL A 138 -12.37 1.67 6.99
N PRO A 139 -11.64 0.88 6.20
CA PRO A 139 -11.47 -0.54 6.46
C PRO A 139 -10.94 -0.74 7.88
N ASN A 140 -11.58 -1.62 8.64
CA ASN A 140 -11.13 -1.99 9.99
C ASN A 140 -10.40 -3.33 9.93
N PHE A 141 -9.16 -3.30 9.47
CA PHE A 141 -8.30 -4.47 9.48
C PHE A 141 -7.78 -4.70 10.90
N ILE A 142 -8.05 -5.87 11.45
CA ILE A 142 -7.61 -6.29 12.78
C ILE A 142 -6.49 -7.31 12.61
N ASP A 143 -5.30 -6.99 13.08
CA ASP A 143 -4.14 -7.88 13.09
C ASP A 143 -4.15 -8.72 14.39
N PRO A 144 -3.94 -10.04 14.34
CA PRO A 144 -3.71 -10.90 13.16
C PRO A 144 -5.00 -11.47 12.54
N LYS A 145 -6.17 -11.19 13.10
CA LYS A 145 -7.47 -11.77 12.74
C LYS A 145 -7.74 -11.81 11.24
N ASN A 146 -7.56 -10.69 10.57
CA ASN A 146 -8.00 -10.51 9.17
C ASN A 146 -7.01 -11.04 8.13
N TYR A 147 -5.91 -11.66 8.53
CA TYR A 147 -5.06 -12.42 7.59
C TYR A 147 -5.64 -13.79 7.26
N LEU A 148 -6.48 -14.33 8.13
CA LEU A 148 -7.11 -15.63 7.96
C LEU A 148 -8.65 -15.48 8.01
N PHE A 149 -9.35 -16.29 7.24
CA PHE A 149 -10.80 -16.37 7.35
C PHE A 149 -11.22 -17.20 8.56
N SER A 150 -12.41 -16.94 9.11
CA SER A 150 -13.00 -17.81 10.13
C SER A 150 -13.27 -19.20 9.57
N ILE A 151 -12.98 -20.22 10.39
CA ILE A 151 -13.41 -21.59 10.08
C ILE A 151 -14.91 -21.70 10.40
N PRO A 152 -15.75 -22.21 9.49
CA PRO A 152 -17.17 -22.34 9.74
C PRO A 152 -17.46 -23.16 11.00
N THR A 153 -18.35 -22.68 11.85
CA THR A 153 -18.65 -23.26 13.17
C THR A 153 -19.14 -24.72 13.07
N ASN A 154 -19.84 -25.06 12.00
CA ASN A 154 -20.28 -26.44 11.76
C ASN A 154 -19.10 -27.39 11.52
N GLN A 155 -18.02 -26.92 10.91
CA GLN A 155 -16.82 -27.75 10.71
C GLN A 155 -16.08 -28.00 12.02
N ILE A 156 -16.03 -26.98 12.88
CA ILE A 156 -15.46 -27.12 14.23
C ILE A 156 -16.30 -28.12 15.07
N GLY A 157 -17.62 -28.06 14.95
CA GLY A 157 -18.52 -28.99 15.63
C GLY A 157 -18.36 -30.45 15.18
N LEU A 158 -17.98 -30.66 13.91
CA LEU A 158 -17.76 -32.01 13.35
C LEU A 158 -16.37 -32.58 13.69
N ASN A 159 -15.39 -31.71 13.94
CA ASN A 159 -14.00 -32.12 14.23
C ASN A 159 -13.48 -31.42 15.49
N PRO A 160 -13.50 -32.08 16.65
CA PRO A 160 -13.07 -31.50 17.93
C PRO A 160 -11.58 -31.12 17.98
N ASN A 161 -10.78 -31.63 17.05
CA ASN A 161 -9.37 -31.22 16.93
C ASN A 161 -9.15 -29.94 16.14
N LEU A 162 -10.20 -29.42 15.49
CA LEU A 162 -10.13 -28.21 14.72
C LEU A 162 -10.33 -27.00 15.64
N LYS A 163 -9.35 -26.12 15.68
CA LYS A 163 -9.40 -24.86 16.45
C LYS A 163 -9.67 -23.70 15.52
N GLN A 164 -10.41 -22.73 16.00
CA GLN A 164 -10.67 -21.48 15.27
C GLN A 164 -9.37 -20.71 15.01
N ASN A 165 -9.36 -19.96 13.91
CA ASN A 165 -8.27 -19.05 13.61
C ASN A 165 -8.21 -17.90 14.64
N PRO A 166 -7.01 -17.36 14.93
CA PRO A 166 -6.85 -16.31 15.94
C PRO A 166 -7.78 -15.12 15.75
N GLY A 167 -8.45 -14.71 16.83
CA GLY A 167 -9.35 -13.56 16.86
C GLY A 167 -10.75 -13.81 16.30
N TRP A 168 -11.10 -15.08 15.97
CA TRP A 168 -12.44 -15.49 15.53
C TRP A 168 -13.18 -16.35 16.56
N ASP A 169 -12.62 -16.42 17.77
CA ASP A 169 -13.21 -17.16 18.90
C ASP A 169 -14.53 -16.56 19.37
#